data_26ca768c12df18aa61dfb945e365ae2d
#
_entry.id   26ca768c12df18aa61dfb945e365ae2d
#
_cell.length_a   1.000
_cell.length_b   1.000
_cell.length_c   1.000
_cell.angle_alpha   90.00
_cell.angle_beta   90.00
_cell.angle_gamma   90.00
#
_symmetry.space_group_name_H-M   'P 1'
#
loop_
_entity.id
_entity.type
_entity.pdbx_description
1 polymer ?
#
loop_
_entity_poly.entity_id
_entity_poly.type
_entity_poly.pdbx_seq_one_letter_code
_entity_poly.pdbx_strand_id
1 'polypeptide(L)'
;MIPSDHFVYFYNEIFKFLEKKGPEALDRYYQRVARRQADFALKQFKERGLKGMYEYWERIRVEENCDSVNEIDADGRFYQSRMNVCPSLTKALESDAGPCASYCNHCPGWVLRVIAAAGFFCVFNIRSRTVPHCAKFVTRDRALAEAKKREWLRTYSPDLIYDNFDEVERTKSVKVP
;
A
#
# COMPACT_ATOMS: atom_id res chain seq x y z
N MET A 1 4.76 7.66 24.24
CA MET A 1 5.32 6.84 23.11
C MET A 1 4.87 5.42 23.33
N ILE A 2 4.14 4.86 22.37
CA ILE A 2 3.73 3.45 22.42
C ILE A 2 4.78 2.60 21.68
N PRO A 3 4.87 1.29 21.93
CA PRO A 3 5.89 0.44 21.29
C PRO A 3 5.91 0.51 19.76
N SER A 4 4.74 0.72 19.11
CA SER A 4 4.66 0.88 17.66
C SER A 4 5.40 2.12 17.11
N ASP A 5 5.56 3.18 17.90
CA ASP A 5 6.32 4.37 17.50
C ASP A 5 7.79 4.04 17.24
N HIS A 6 8.37 3.15 18.03
CA HIS A 6 9.74 2.68 17.84
C HIS A 6 9.92 1.94 16.51
N PHE A 7 8.92 1.17 16.07
CA PHE A 7 8.99 0.49 14.77
C PHE A 7 9.02 1.50 13.63
N VAL A 8 8.28 2.61 13.73
CA VAL A 8 8.30 3.67 12.72
C VAL A 8 9.69 4.28 12.61
N TYR A 9 10.32 4.63 13.72
CA TYR A 9 11.68 5.17 13.73
C TYR A 9 12.68 4.16 13.22
N PHE A 10 12.58 2.92 13.67
CA PHE A 10 13.50 1.85 13.29
C PHE A 10 13.49 1.58 11.78
N TYR A 11 12.32 1.39 11.16
CA TYR A 11 12.31 1.14 9.72
C TYR A 11 12.55 2.40 8.88
N ASN A 12 12.30 3.60 9.40
CA ASN A 12 12.73 4.83 8.74
C ASN A 12 14.26 4.89 8.61
N GLU A 13 15.01 4.54 9.66
CA GLU A 13 16.47 4.47 9.59
C GLU A 13 16.95 3.34 8.66
N ILE A 14 16.25 2.20 8.62
CA ILE A 14 16.51 1.15 7.64
C ILE A 14 16.31 1.68 6.21
N PHE A 15 15.24 2.43 5.93
CA PHE A 15 14.99 3.00 4.61
C PHE A 15 16.08 4.00 4.23
N LYS A 16 16.49 4.90 5.13
CA LYS A 16 17.62 5.82 4.90
C LYS A 16 18.91 5.08 4.55
N PHE A 17 19.20 4.00 5.27
CA PHE A 17 20.37 3.16 4.97
C PHE A 17 20.25 2.51 3.59
N LEU A 18 19.08 1.96 3.25
CA LEU A 18 18.85 1.29 1.97
C LEU A 18 18.83 2.27 0.79
N GLU A 19 18.33 3.49 0.97
CA GLU A 19 18.41 4.56 -0.05
C GLU A 19 19.85 4.82 -0.48
N LYS A 20 20.79 4.86 0.49
CA LYS A 20 22.22 5.00 0.21
C LYS A 20 22.82 3.81 -0.57
N LYS A 21 22.15 2.66 -0.56
CA LYS A 21 22.54 1.46 -1.32
C LYS A 21 21.87 1.37 -2.71
N GLY A 22 20.99 2.33 -3.00
CA GLY A 22 20.29 2.42 -4.27
C GLY A 22 18.89 1.79 -4.30
N PRO A 23 18.11 2.09 -5.36
CA PRO A 23 16.69 1.71 -5.46
C PRO A 23 16.46 0.19 -5.43
N GLU A 24 17.39 -0.59 -5.99
CA GLU A 24 17.29 -2.06 -5.96
C GLU A 24 17.36 -2.64 -4.54
N ALA A 25 18.10 -2.01 -3.64
CA ALA A 25 18.19 -2.46 -2.25
C ALA A 25 16.86 -2.27 -1.52
N LEU A 26 16.20 -1.12 -1.73
CA LEU A 26 14.86 -0.84 -1.24
C LEU A 26 13.84 -1.82 -1.83
N ASP A 27 13.88 -2.05 -3.14
CA ASP A 27 12.94 -2.95 -3.81
C ASP A 27 13.05 -4.39 -3.29
N ARG A 28 14.26 -4.91 -3.13
CA ARG A 28 14.49 -6.23 -2.51
C ARG A 28 13.96 -6.30 -1.08
N TYR A 29 14.09 -5.22 -0.32
CA TYR A 29 13.52 -5.15 1.02
C TYR A 29 11.99 -5.20 1.00
N TYR A 30 11.35 -4.39 0.14
CA TYR A 30 9.90 -4.39 -0.01
C TYR A 30 9.36 -5.74 -0.47
N GLN A 31 10.05 -6.44 -1.37
CA GLN A 31 9.69 -7.80 -1.75
C GLN A 31 9.69 -8.78 -0.56
N ARG A 32 10.67 -8.68 0.33
CA ARG A 32 10.73 -9.53 1.53
C ARG A 32 9.59 -9.22 2.49
N VAL A 33 9.30 -7.94 2.72
CA VAL A 33 8.17 -7.51 3.56
C VAL A 33 6.85 -7.99 2.95
N ALA A 34 6.65 -7.84 1.63
CA ALA A 34 5.46 -8.32 0.94
C ALA A 34 5.24 -9.83 1.13
N ARG A 35 6.30 -10.64 1.03
CA ARG A 35 6.21 -12.09 1.28
C ARG A 35 5.72 -12.38 2.70
N ARG A 36 6.24 -11.68 3.71
CA ARG A 36 5.80 -11.85 5.11
C ARG A 36 4.38 -11.37 5.32
N GLN A 37 3.98 -10.26 4.72
CA GLN A 37 2.58 -9.81 4.77
C GLN A 37 1.65 -10.82 4.09
N ALA A 38 2.09 -11.46 3.01
CA ALA A 38 1.32 -12.48 2.33
C ALA A 38 1.00 -13.69 3.22
N ASP A 39 1.92 -14.08 4.12
CA ASP A 39 1.71 -15.18 5.08
C ASP A 39 0.44 -14.93 5.94
N PHE A 40 0.10 -13.68 6.20
CA PHE A 40 -1.07 -13.29 7.03
C PHE A 40 -2.31 -12.90 6.23
N ALA A 41 -2.14 -12.28 5.07
CA ALA A 41 -3.22 -11.61 4.36
C ALA A 41 -3.68 -12.34 3.09
N LEU A 42 -2.77 -13.03 2.38
CA LEU A 42 -3.04 -13.53 1.04
C LEU A 42 -4.16 -14.57 0.99
N LYS A 43 -4.21 -15.49 1.96
CA LYS A 43 -5.28 -16.48 2.06
C LYS A 43 -6.65 -15.80 2.16
N GLN A 44 -6.79 -14.85 3.08
CA GLN A 44 -8.02 -14.10 3.28
C GLN A 44 -8.43 -13.32 2.02
N PHE A 45 -7.45 -12.71 1.32
CA PHE A 45 -7.71 -11.95 0.09
C PHE A 45 -8.16 -12.86 -1.07
N LYS A 46 -7.58 -14.06 -1.20
CA LYS A 46 -7.98 -15.03 -2.21
C LYS A 46 -9.37 -15.60 -1.95
N GLU A 47 -9.65 -16.01 -0.72
CA GLU A 47 -10.89 -16.69 -0.36
C GLU A 47 -12.10 -15.74 -0.28
N ARG A 48 -11.88 -14.52 0.25
CA ARG A 48 -12.95 -13.55 0.54
C ARG A 48 -12.95 -12.32 -0.35
N GLY A 49 -11.97 -12.18 -1.24
CA GLY A 49 -11.87 -11.10 -2.20
C GLY A 49 -11.84 -9.71 -1.55
N LEU A 50 -12.58 -8.76 -2.12
CA LEU A 50 -12.65 -7.38 -1.64
C LEU A 50 -13.18 -7.28 -0.21
N LYS A 51 -14.10 -8.16 0.19
CA LYS A 51 -14.61 -8.23 1.57
C LYS A 51 -13.50 -8.62 2.54
N GLY A 52 -12.66 -9.60 2.17
CA GLY A 52 -11.52 -10.00 2.98
C GLY A 52 -10.49 -8.88 3.13
N MET A 53 -10.28 -8.09 2.07
CA MET A 53 -9.42 -6.90 2.12
C MET A 53 -10.00 -5.83 3.04
N TYR A 54 -11.29 -5.53 2.92
CA TYR A 54 -11.98 -4.58 3.79
C TYR A 54 -11.80 -4.96 5.27
N GLU A 55 -12.11 -6.21 5.63
CA GLU A 55 -12.02 -6.69 7.02
C GLU A 55 -10.58 -6.66 7.55
N TYR A 56 -9.60 -6.99 6.70
CA TYR A 56 -8.19 -6.92 7.07
C TYR A 56 -7.78 -5.48 7.43
N TRP A 57 -8.11 -4.49 6.57
CA TRP A 57 -7.74 -3.09 6.83
C TRP A 57 -8.61 -2.41 7.88
N GLU A 58 -9.87 -2.83 8.06
CA GLU A 58 -10.68 -2.36 9.19
C GLU A 58 -10.11 -2.81 10.53
N ARG A 59 -9.63 -4.04 10.62
CA ARG A 59 -8.92 -4.50 11.82
C ARG A 59 -7.68 -3.65 12.10
N ILE A 60 -6.82 -3.44 11.09
CA ILE A 60 -5.63 -2.60 11.23
C ILE A 60 -6.01 -1.17 11.62
N ARG A 61 -7.07 -0.61 11.04
CA ARG A 61 -7.57 0.73 11.39
C ARG A 61 -7.85 0.86 12.89
N VAL A 62 -8.47 -0.14 13.46
CA VAL A 62 -8.79 -0.16 14.91
C VAL A 62 -7.52 -0.41 15.75
N GLU A 63 -6.71 -1.41 15.41
CA GLU A 63 -5.50 -1.79 16.14
C GLU A 63 -4.45 -0.68 16.16
N GLU A 64 -4.28 0.03 15.04
CA GLU A 64 -3.29 1.12 14.88
C GLU A 64 -3.89 2.50 15.14
N ASN A 65 -5.16 2.58 15.55
CA ASN A 65 -5.90 3.84 15.74
C ASN A 65 -5.77 4.80 14.55
N CYS A 66 -5.93 4.26 13.33
CA CYS A 66 -5.80 5.04 12.11
C CYS A 66 -7.05 5.87 11.82
N ASP A 67 -6.88 7.15 11.50
CA ASP A 67 -7.94 7.93 10.89
C ASP A 67 -8.03 7.61 9.40
N SER A 68 -8.86 6.64 9.08
CA SER A 68 -9.09 6.20 7.70
C SER A 68 -10.53 5.75 7.47
N VAL A 69 -10.95 5.79 6.21
CA VAL A 69 -12.25 5.31 5.75
C VAL A 69 -12.03 4.17 4.77
N ASN A 70 -12.64 3.01 5.02
CA ASN A 70 -12.64 1.87 4.14
C ASN A 70 -14.06 1.64 3.60
N GLU A 71 -14.20 1.44 2.31
CA GLU A 71 -15.48 1.30 1.62
C GLU A 71 -15.44 0.16 0.61
N ILE A 72 -16.52 -0.61 0.52
CA ILE A 72 -16.78 -1.51 -0.60
C ILE A 72 -17.96 -0.90 -1.38
N ASP A 73 -17.83 -0.83 -2.69
CA ASP A 73 -18.90 -0.46 -3.61
C ASP A 73 -20.17 -1.31 -3.38
N ALA A 74 -21.34 -0.71 -3.48
CA ALA A 74 -22.62 -1.38 -3.26
C ALA A 74 -22.79 -2.65 -4.13
N ASP A 75 -22.24 -2.64 -5.34
CA ASP A 75 -22.25 -3.77 -6.28
C ASP A 75 -21.05 -4.71 -6.07
N GLY A 76 -20.17 -4.44 -5.11
CA GLY A 76 -18.99 -5.25 -4.83
C GLY A 76 -17.91 -5.19 -5.93
N ARG A 77 -17.89 -4.16 -6.78
CA ARG A 77 -16.95 -4.04 -7.91
C ARG A 77 -15.57 -3.55 -7.50
N PHE A 78 -15.49 -2.76 -6.42
CA PHE A 78 -14.23 -2.25 -5.90
C PHE A 78 -14.22 -2.11 -4.37
N TYR A 79 -13.03 -2.08 -3.83
CA TYR A 79 -12.72 -1.65 -2.46
C TYR A 79 -11.87 -0.39 -2.55
N GLN A 80 -12.19 0.61 -1.76
CA GLN A 80 -11.41 1.83 -1.62
C GLN A 80 -11.07 2.08 -0.16
N SER A 81 -9.85 2.57 0.06
CA SER A 81 -9.41 3.04 1.37
C SER A 81 -8.82 4.43 1.23
N ARG A 82 -9.21 5.32 2.12
CA ARG A 82 -8.68 6.68 2.24
C ARG A 82 -8.11 6.87 3.63
N MET A 83 -6.84 7.14 3.72
CA MET A 83 -6.16 7.51 4.96
C MET A 83 -6.24 9.02 5.10
N ASN A 84 -6.95 9.51 6.10
CA ASN A 84 -7.08 10.94 6.40
C ASN A 84 -5.87 11.43 7.18
N VAL A 85 -5.41 10.64 8.17
CA VAL A 85 -4.18 10.88 8.92
C VAL A 85 -3.39 9.57 9.00
N CYS A 86 -2.24 9.52 8.33
CA CYS A 86 -1.35 8.37 8.38
C CYS A 86 -0.50 8.40 9.66
N PRO A 87 -0.71 7.49 10.62
CA PRO A 87 0.03 7.51 11.88
C PRO A 87 1.53 7.31 11.67
N SER A 88 1.88 6.49 10.70
CA SER A 88 3.28 6.19 10.36
C SER A 88 4.04 7.42 9.84
N LEU A 89 3.48 8.14 8.84
CA LEU A 89 4.13 9.34 8.32
C LEU A 89 4.12 10.47 9.36
N THR A 90 3.04 10.62 10.14
CA THR A 90 2.98 11.60 11.23
C THR A 90 4.15 11.39 12.21
N LYS A 91 4.36 10.16 12.67
CA LYS A 91 5.47 9.84 13.58
C LYS A 91 6.85 10.07 12.97
N ALA A 92 7.01 9.76 11.69
CA ALA A 92 8.27 10.03 10.99
C ALA A 92 8.55 11.53 10.84
N LEU A 93 7.51 12.36 10.61
CA LEU A 93 7.63 13.82 10.52
C LEU A 93 7.87 14.47 11.89
N GLU A 94 7.33 13.92 12.97
CA GLU A 94 7.54 14.39 14.34
C GLU A 94 8.94 14.04 14.89
N SER A 95 9.66 13.14 14.23
CA SER A 95 11.01 12.75 14.62
C SER A 95 12.03 13.82 14.21
N ASP A 96 12.97 14.15 15.10
CA ASP A 96 14.10 15.04 14.81
C ASP A 96 14.91 14.58 13.59
N ALA A 97 14.94 13.27 13.34
CA ALA A 97 15.63 12.69 12.19
C ALA A 97 14.87 12.87 10.87
N GLY A 98 13.58 13.21 10.90
CA GLY A 98 12.71 13.33 9.76
C GLY A 98 12.52 12.04 8.95
N PRO A 99 11.54 11.98 8.05
CA PRO A 99 11.36 10.85 7.15
C PRO A 99 12.43 10.83 6.05
N CYS A 100 12.78 9.63 5.55
CA CYS A 100 13.58 9.53 4.32
C CYS A 100 12.77 10.01 3.11
N ALA A 101 13.43 10.37 2.02
CA ALA A 101 12.78 10.92 0.83
C ALA A 101 11.76 9.94 0.20
N SER A 102 12.06 8.64 0.24
CA SER A 102 11.19 7.59 -0.27
C SER A 102 10.26 6.97 0.79
N TYR A 103 10.13 7.59 1.98
CA TYR A 103 9.40 7.01 3.09
C TYR A 103 8.05 6.43 2.70
N CYS A 104 7.21 7.21 2.03
CA CYS A 104 5.88 6.77 1.63
C CYS A 104 5.85 5.66 0.56
N ASN A 105 6.98 5.39 -0.11
CA ASN A 105 7.06 4.34 -1.14
C ASN A 105 6.94 2.93 -0.54
N HIS A 106 7.14 2.79 0.77
CA HIS A 106 7.04 1.49 1.41
C HIS A 106 5.64 0.88 1.30
N CYS A 107 4.58 1.68 1.52
CA CYS A 107 3.21 1.18 1.45
C CYS A 107 2.88 0.59 0.06
N PRO A 108 2.98 1.34 -1.07
CA PRO A 108 2.82 0.72 -2.37
C PRO A 108 3.86 -0.38 -2.63
N GLY A 109 5.08 -0.23 -2.13
CA GLY A 109 6.18 -1.18 -2.33
C GLY A 109 5.88 -2.61 -1.92
N TRP A 110 5.14 -2.84 -0.84
CA TRP A 110 4.75 -4.20 -0.44
C TRP A 110 3.25 -4.49 -0.60
N VAL A 111 2.35 -3.52 -0.39
CA VAL A 111 0.90 -3.74 -0.49
C VAL A 111 0.47 -4.14 -1.90
N LEU A 112 1.00 -3.47 -2.92
CA LEU A 112 0.67 -3.76 -4.32
C LEU A 112 1.00 -5.21 -4.70
N ARG A 113 2.13 -5.74 -4.22
CA ARG A 113 2.55 -7.13 -4.47
C ARG A 113 1.61 -8.15 -3.85
N VAL A 114 1.17 -7.93 -2.62
CA VAL A 114 0.22 -8.85 -1.95
C VAL A 114 -1.13 -8.83 -2.65
N ILE A 115 -1.60 -7.65 -3.06
CA ILE A 115 -2.85 -7.50 -3.81
C ILE A 115 -2.75 -8.15 -5.20
N ALA A 116 -1.61 -7.99 -5.90
CA ALA A 116 -1.36 -8.65 -7.18
C ALA A 116 -1.35 -10.17 -7.05
N ALA A 117 -0.71 -10.71 -6.02
CA ALA A 117 -0.70 -12.15 -5.74
C ALA A 117 -2.09 -12.72 -5.43
N ALA A 118 -3.04 -11.89 -5.02
CA ALA A 118 -4.45 -12.23 -4.86
C ALA A 118 -5.27 -12.09 -6.17
N GLY A 119 -4.67 -11.60 -7.26
CA GLY A 119 -5.30 -11.44 -8.57
C GLY A 119 -6.15 -10.18 -8.72
N PHE A 120 -5.85 -9.13 -7.94
CA PHE A 120 -6.56 -7.85 -8.01
C PHE A 120 -5.66 -6.73 -8.52
N PHE A 121 -6.23 -5.87 -9.35
CA PHE A 121 -5.63 -4.60 -9.74
C PHE A 121 -5.76 -3.58 -8.62
N CYS A 122 -4.69 -2.86 -8.36
CA CYS A 122 -4.66 -1.80 -7.36
C CYS A 122 -3.99 -0.56 -7.93
N VAL A 123 -4.59 0.58 -7.66
CA VAL A 123 -3.95 1.89 -7.80
C VAL A 123 -3.76 2.46 -6.41
N PHE A 124 -2.56 2.91 -6.11
CA PHE A 124 -2.18 3.53 -4.85
C PHE A 124 -1.75 4.97 -5.11
N ASN A 125 -2.34 5.92 -4.40
CA ASN A 125 -2.02 7.33 -4.47
C ASN A 125 -1.46 7.79 -3.11
N ILE A 126 -0.18 8.10 -3.06
CA ILE A 126 0.47 8.66 -1.86
C ILE A 126 -0.11 10.03 -1.51
N ARG A 127 -0.61 10.78 -2.52
CA ARG A 127 -1.13 12.16 -2.45
C ARG A 127 -0.11 13.20 -2.03
N SER A 128 0.69 12.95 -1.02
CA SER A 128 1.73 13.84 -0.51
C SER A 128 2.81 13.03 0.23
N ARG A 129 4.04 13.54 0.22
CA ARG A 129 5.15 12.98 1.00
C ARG A 129 5.37 13.73 2.33
N THR A 130 4.69 14.87 2.51
CA THR A 130 4.84 15.75 3.67
C THR A 130 3.55 15.95 4.45
N VAL A 131 2.39 15.57 3.86
CA VAL A 131 1.09 15.56 4.53
C VAL A 131 0.66 14.11 4.69
N PRO A 132 0.31 13.66 5.91
CA PRO A 132 0.10 12.24 6.21
C PRO A 132 -1.26 11.72 5.73
N HIS A 133 -1.47 11.72 4.40
CA HIS A 133 -2.68 11.18 3.79
C HIS A 133 -2.36 10.38 2.51
N CYS A 134 -3.15 9.36 2.23
CA CYS A 134 -3.04 8.55 1.01
C CYS A 134 -4.37 7.88 0.66
N ALA A 135 -4.42 7.19 -0.47
CA ALA A 135 -5.57 6.40 -0.87
C ALA A 135 -5.14 5.18 -1.68
N LYS A 136 -5.94 4.12 -1.65
CA LYS A 136 -5.83 2.99 -2.56
C LYS A 136 -7.19 2.59 -3.09
N PHE A 137 -7.21 2.08 -4.30
CA PHE A 137 -8.39 1.59 -5.00
C PHE A 137 -8.08 0.20 -5.55
N VAL A 138 -8.93 -0.78 -5.27
CA VAL A 138 -8.71 -2.19 -5.58
C VAL A 138 -9.92 -2.76 -6.28
N THR A 139 -9.71 -3.47 -7.38
CA THR A 139 -10.77 -4.12 -8.16
C THR A 139 -10.24 -5.33 -8.94
N ARG A 140 -11.13 -6.18 -9.44
CA ARG A 140 -10.79 -7.21 -10.44
C ARG A 140 -10.89 -6.72 -11.88
N ASP A 141 -11.53 -5.58 -12.09
CA ASP A 141 -11.73 -4.96 -13.39
C ASP A 141 -10.56 -4.02 -13.73
N ARG A 142 -9.73 -4.43 -14.70
CA ARG A 142 -8.59 -3.64 -15.15
C ARG A 142 -9.03 -2.27 -15.69
N ALA A 143 -10.09 -2.21 -16.49
CA ALA A 143 -10.55 -0.96 -17.09
C ALA A 143 -11.00 0.04 -16.02
N LEU A 144 -11.64 -0.45 -14.95
CA LEU A 144 -12.05 0.36 -13.81
C LEU A 144 -10.82 0.89 -13.02
N ALA A 145 -9.80 0.05 -12.82
CA ALA A 145 -8.55 0.46 -12.18
C ALA A 145 -7.81 1.53 -13.02
N GLU A 146 -7.72 1.34 -14.34
CA GLU A 146 -7.11 2.31 -15.25
C GLU A 146 -7.89 3.64 -15.27
N ALA A 147 -9.22 3.60 -15.24
CA ALA A 147 -10.04 4.79 -15.13
C ALA A 147 -9.75 5.57 -13.85
N LYS A 148 -9.62 4.87 -12.71
CA LYS A 148 -9.24 5.48 -11.43
C LYS A 148 -7.84 6.07 -11.47
N LYS A 149 -6.88 5.39 -12.08
CA LYS A 149 -5.52 5.92 -12.27
C LYS A 149 -5.55 7.22 -13.07
N ARG A 150 -6.29 7.25 -14.21
CA ARG A 150 -6.44 8.47 -15.03
C ARG A 150 -7.12 9.61 -14.27
N GLU A 151 -8.13 9.29 -13.45
CA GLU A 151 -8.79 10.28 -12.57
C GLU A 151 -7.77 10.96 -11.65
N TRP A 152 -6.95 10.16 -10.95
CA TRP A 152 -5.96 10.69 -10.01
C TRP A 152 -4.82 11.44 -10.68
N LEU A 153 -4.39 11.04 -11.87
CA LEU A 153 -3.36 11.74 -12.66
C LEU A 153 -3.79 13.15 -13.13
N ARG A 154 -5.08 13.49 -13.06
CA ARG A 154 -5.56 14.86 -13.34
C ARG A 154 -5.26 15.83 -12.20
N THR A 155 -5.03 15.33 -11.00
CA THR A 155 -4.90 16.13 -9.78
C THR A 155 -3.55 15.96 -9.11
N TYR A 156 -2.95 14.77 -9.23
CA TYR A 156 -1.72 14.41 -8.53
C TYR A 156 -0.59 14.14 -9.51
N SER A 157 0.63 14.42 -9.09
CA SER A 157 1.84 14.12 -9.86
C SER A 157 2.01 12.61 -10.10
N PRO A 158 2.48 12.19 -11.28
CA PRO A 158 2.67 10.78 -11.61
C PRO A 158 3.57 10.01 -10.64
N ASP A 159 4.56 10.66 -10.03
CA ASP A 159 5.48 10.06 -9.05
C ASP A 159 4.84 9.72 -7.70
N LEU A 160 3.59 10.17 -7.48
CA LEU A 160 2.79 9.86 -6.30
C LEU A 160 1.79 8.71 -6.56
N ILE A 161 1.67 8.21 -7.80
CA ILE A 161 0.68 7.21 -8.20
C ILE A 161 1.37 5.94 -8.63
N TYR A 162 1.04 4.86 -7.95
CA TYR A 162 1.60 3.51 -8.16
C TYR A 162 0.48 2.55 -8.56
N ASP A 163 0.80 1.54 -9.34
CA ASP A 163 -0.10 0.44 -9.65
C ASP A 163 0.65 -0.90 -9.73
N ASN A 164 -0.11 -1.98 -9.83
CA ASN A 164 0.41 -3.35 -9.93
C ASN A 164 -0.03 -4.06 -11.22
N PHE A 165 -0.39 -3.33 -12.26
CA PHE A 165 -1.06 -3.92 -13.42
C PHE A 165 -0.21 -4.99 -14.10
N ASP A 166 1.06 -4.72 -14.36
CA ASP A 166 1.97 -5.67 -14.98
C ASP A 166 2.24 -6.89 -14.09
N GLU A 167 2.22 -6.72 -12.77
CA GLU A 167 2.42 -7.82 -11.83
C GLU A 167 1.22 -8.78 -11.81
N VAL A 168 0.01 -8.24 -11.87
CA VAL A 168 -1.23 -9.05 -11.99
C VAL A 168 -1.24 -9.84 -13.29
N GLU A 169 -0.89 -9.22 -14.43
CA GLU A 169 -0.87 -9.91 -15.71
C GLU A 169 0.19 -11.02 -15.76
N ARG A 170 1.37 -10.78 -15.19
CA ARG A 170 2.41 -11.82 -15.05
C ARG A 170 1.92 -12.99 -14.20
N THR A 171 1.20 -12.70 -13.12
CA THR A 171 0.66 -13.75 -12.23
C THR A 171 -0.39 -14.61 -12.94
N LYS A 172 -1.19 -14.02 -13.83
CA LYS A 172 -2.20 -14.75 -14.64
C LYS A 172 -1.56 -15.61 -15.74
N SER A 173 -0.44 -15.16 -16.32
CA SER A 173 0.24 -15.87 -17.41
C SER A 173 1.05 -17.08 -16.95
N VAL A 174 1.43 -17.16 -15.69
CA VAL A 174 2.04 -18.35 -15.09
C VAL A 174 0.93 -19.34 -14.76
N LYS A 175 0.48 -20.10 -15.79
CA LYS A 175 -0.33 -21.31 -15.54
C LYS A 175 0.54 -22.27 -14.75
N VAL A 176 0.19 -22.49 -13.49
CA VAL A 176 0.74 -23.61 -12.72
C VAL A 176 0.37 -24.89 -13.47
N PRO A 177 1.33 -25.75 -13.80
CA PRO A 177 1.09 -27.03 -14.43
C PRO A 177 0.27 -27.95 -13.50
#